data_ae18403bfe75f2c0fefd74bc3586cc1e
#
_entry.id   ae18403bfe75f2c0fefd74bc3586cc1e
#
_cell.length_a   1.000
_cell.length_b   1.000
_cell.length_c   1.000
_cell.angle_alpha   90.00
_cell.angle_beta   90.00
_cell.angle_gamma   90.00
#
_symmetry.space_group_name_H-M   'P 1'
#
loop_
_entity.id
_entity.type
_entity.pdbx_description
1 polymer ?
#
loop_
_entity_poly.entity_id
_entity_poly.type
_entity_poly.pdbx_seq_one_letter_code
_entity_poly.pdbx_strand_id
1 'polypeptide(L)'
;METVKLSKLFNIYNGYSVNKFSNISSIKTDEYNLAYIRPSNKISNTLSGYVKESEAPIIYDENTLFVSTNGEGSHSYSYVMPIKFVHSNNSCVLIPKKEMSLLEKQFYALCITKNRYRFSYGRLPVGDRLANLEVPADIPDWVYEVEEPDLSDYKKSFNSNKTPELNIDEWKEFNLTDLFNIVKGSNPTLEGEEKTYPYISSTASNNGISDYKESKKYHPGNVLTVSANGACMDTFYQSNDFISCGDANVLYPIYEGFNQYIAMFLIPILELHKFRFGYGRKSNLERIKQLTIKLPTLNGEPDYEFMEEYIKSLPYSKHI
;
A
#
# COMPACT_ATOMS: atom_id res chain seq x y z
N MET A 1 -2.47 31.38 -16.34
CA MET A 1 -3.34 31.06 -15.19
C MET A 1 -2.91 31.98 -14.04
N GLU A 2 -3.82 32.72 -13.49
CA GLU A 2 -3.55 33.59 -12.35
C GLU A 2 -3.19 32.75 -11.12
N THR A 3 -2.25 33.24 -10.29
CA THR A 3 -1.81 32.56 -9.08
C THR A 3 -2.14 33.37 -7.84
N VAL A 4 -2.32 32.69 -6.75
CA VAL A 4 -2.62 33.27 -5.44
C VAL A 4 -1.78 32.56 -4.36
N LYS A 5 -1.40 33.32 -3.33
CA LYS A 5 -0.70 32.74 -2.17
C LYS A 5 -1.61 31.78 -1.41
N LEU A 6 -1.07 30.65 -0.97
CA LEU A 6 -1.81 29.61 -0.22
C LEU A 6 -2.48 30.20 1.04
N SER A 7 -1.81 31.14 1.71
CA SER A 7 -2.35 31.85 2.89
C SER A 7 -3.59 32.72 2.61
N LYS A 8 -3.88 33.02 1.34
CA LYS A 8 -5.14 33.72 0.99
C LYS A 8 -6.34 32.78 0.92
N LEU A 9 -6.08 31.50 0.59
CA LEU A 9 -7.09 30.46 0.47
C LEU A 9 -7.32 29.69 1.79
N PHE A 10 -6.25 29.49 2.58
CA PHE A 10 -6.28 28.63 3.76
C PHE A 10 -5.75 29.31 5.03
N ASN A 11 -6.29 28.92 6.18
CA ASN A 11 -5.65 29.05 7.47
C ASN A 11 -4.75 27.84 7.70
N ILE A 12 -3.53 28.05 8.19
CA ILE A 12 -2.50 27.00 8.35
C ILE A 12 -2.27 26.76 9.84
N TYR A 13 -2.43 25.52 10.28
CA TYR A 13 -2.27 25.12 11.67
C TYR A 13 -1.19 24.06 11.80
N ASN A 14 -0.22 24.30 12.70
CA ASN A 14 0.84 23.33 13.01
C ASN A 14 0.31 22.26 13.97
N GLY A 15 0.88 21.06 13.88
CA GLY A 15 0.55 19.96 14.76
C GLY A 15 1.33 20.00 16.08
N TYR A 16 1.21 18.91 16.82
CA TYR A 16 1.69 18.81 18.20
C TYR A 16 2.83 17.79 18.32
N SER A 17 3.76 18.08 19.23
CA SER A 17 4.80 17.10 19.59
C SER A 17 4.16 15.83 20.18
N VAL A 18 4.77 14.68 19.87
CA VAL A 18 4.39 13.37 20.40
C VAL A 18 4.33 13.36 21.95
N ASN A 19 5.17 14.14 22.60
CA ASN A 19 5.24 14.24 24.07
C ASN A 19 3.96 14.85 24.71
N LYS A 20 3.00 15.29 23.90
CA LYS A 20 1.68 15.75 24.38
C LYS A 20 0.76 14.57 24.74
N PHE A 21 1.07 13.38 24.29
CA PHE A 21 0.27 12.19 24.49
C PHE A 21 0.94 11.25 25.49
N SER A 22 0.18 10.64 26.37
CA SER A 22 0.69 9.70 27.37
C SER A 22 1.29 8.45 26.74
N ASN A 23 0.68 7.98 25.63
CA ASN A 23 1.13 6.84 24.85
C ASN A 23 0.53 6.90 23.44
N ILE A 24 1.15 6.15 22.51
CA ILE A 24 0.62 5.89 21.17
C ILE A 24 0.47 4.37 21.01
N SER A 25 -0.77 3.92 20.86
CA SER A 25 -1.07 2.51 20.58
C SER A 25 -0.95 2.22 19.09
N SER A 26 -0.36 1.09 18.74
CA SER A 26 -0.35 0.59 17.36
C SER A 26 -1.71 0.02 16.92
N ILE A 27 -2.58 -0.29 17.88
CA ILE A 27 -3.89 -0.89 17.65
C ILE A 27 -4.97 0.08 18.12
N LYS A 28 -6.02 0.26 17.33
CA LYS A 28 -7.20 1.03 17.74
C LYS A 28 -7.99 0.28 18.81
N THR A 29 -8.32 0.97 19.91
CA THR A 29 -9.13 0.47 21.01
C THR A 29 -10.17 1.53 21.38
N ASP A 30 -11.07 1.24 22.31
CA ASP A 30 -12.04 2.23 22.82
C ASP A 30 -11.33 3.38 23.54
N GLU A 31 -10.19 3.14 24.18
CA GLU A 31 -9.39 4.13 24.88
C GLU A 31 -8.47 4.91 23.95
N TYR A 32 -7.81 4.22 23.01
CA TYR A 32 -6.92 4.79 21.99
C TYR A 32 -7.64 4.77 20.64
N ASN A 33 -8.53 5.74 20.43
CA ASN A 33 -9.50 5.74 19.34
C ASN A 33 -9.27 6.82 18.27
N LEU A 34 -8.41 7.82 18.55
CA LEU A 34 -8.10 8.91 17.63
C LEU A 34 -6.80 8.64 16.87
N ALA A 35 -6.85 8.71 15.56
CA ALA A 35 -5.67 8.51 14.71
C ALA A 35 -4.61 9.61 14.93
N TYR A 36 -3.34 9.20 15.12
CA TYR A 36 -2.18 10.09 15.18
C TYR A 36 -1.41 10.01 13.86
N ILE A 37 -1.39 11.13 13.12
CA ILE A 37 -0.85 11.22 11.76
C ILE A 37 0.52 11.88 11.77
N ARG A 38 1.44 11.32 10.97
CA ARG A 38 2.81 11.83 10.78
C ARG A 38 3.14 12.00 9.29
N PRO A 39 4.18 12.81 8.96
CA PRO A 39 4.64 12.96 7.59
C PRO A 39 4.97 11.62 6.91
N SER A 40 4.51 11.48 5.68
CA SER A 40 4.88 10.37 4.80
C SER A 40 4.73 10.78 3.33
N ASN A 41 5.45 10.09 2.45
CA ASN A 41 5.30 10.20 1.00
C ASN A 41 4.18 9.32 0.41
N LYS A 42 3.49 8.56 1.26
CA LYS A 42 2.31 7.75 0.93
C LYS A 42 1.25 7.99 1.99
N ILE A 43 0.01 8.21 1.57
CA ILE A 43 -1.12 8.43 2.49
C ILE A 43 -1.31 7.24 3.44
N SER A 44 -1.17 6.01 2.95
CA SER A 44 -1.28 4.78 3.74
C SER A 44 -0.28 4.70 4.91
N ASN A 45 0.86 5.37 4.79
CA ASN A 45 1.93 5.33 5.79
C ASN A 45 1.91 6.55 6.72
N THR A 46 0.91 7.42 6.61
CA THR A 46 0.77 8.59 7.51
C THR A 46 0.27 8.20 8.89
N LEU A 47 -0.55 7.17 9.01
CA LEU A 47 -1.05 6.67 10.29
C LEU A 47 0.10 6.05 11.10
N SER A 48 0.45 6.68 12.21
CA SER A 48 1.53 6.24 13.11
C SER A 48 1.04 5.46 14.32
N GLY A 49 -0.26 5.49 14.59
CA GLY A 49 -0.93 4.82 15.69
C GLY A 49 -2.15 5.60 16.16
N TYR A 50 -2.59 5.29 17.36
CA TYR A 50 -3.79 5.87 17.95
C TYR A 50 -3.47 6.47 19.33
N VAL A 51 -4.08 7.60 19.64
CA VAL A 51 -3.98 8.32 20.92
C VAL A 51 -5.35 8.41 21.58
N LYS A 52 -5.39 8.76 22.86
CA LYS A 52 -6.65 9.06 23.54
C LYS A 52 -7.21 10.38 23.02
N GLU A 53 -8.47 10.37 22.61
CA GLU A 53 -9.14 11.57 22.11
C GLU A 53 -9.17 12.68 23.17
N SER A 54 -9.27 12.34 24.47
CA SER A 54 -9.26 13.27 25.59
C SER A 54 -7.94 14.05 25.78
N GLU A 55 -6.83 13.56 25.21
CA GLU A 55 -5.51 14.20 25.29
C GLU A 55 -5.24 15.12 24.10
N ALA A 56 -6.07 15.06 23.05
CA ALA A 56 -5.85 15.81 21.83
C ALA A 56 -6.23 17.29 21.99
N PRO A 57 -5.29 18.24 21.82
CA PRO A 57 -5.59 19.67 21.98
C PRO A 57 -6.55 20.20 20.90
N ILE A 58 -6.42 19.73 19.68
CA ILE A 58 -7.30 20.00 18.54
C ILE A 58 -7.45 18.71 17.75
N ILE A 59 -8.68 18.42 17.38
CA ILE A 59 -9.04 17.28 16.54
C ILE A 59 -9.51 17.82 15.20
N TYR A 60 -9.04 17.20 14.12
CA TYR A 60 -9.45 17.54 12.77
C TYR A 60 -10.36 16.46 12.22
N ASP A 61 -11.43 16.89 11.57
CA ASP A 61 -12.39 15.98 10.95
C ASP A 61 -11.86 15.38 9.65
N GLU A 62 -12.53 14.35 9.19
CA GLU A 62 -12.30 13.79 7.86
C GLU A 62 -12.42 14.85 6.77
N ASN A 63 -11.81 14.60 5.61
CA ASN A 63 -11.74 15.53 4.49
C ASN A 63 -10.99 16.84 4.79
N THR A 64 -10.10 16.82 5.79
CA THR A 64 -9.19 17.93 6.09
C THR A 64 -7.89 17.79 5.31
N LEU A 65 -7.38 18.89 4.73
CA LEU A 65 -6.14 18.91 3.96
C LEU A 65 -4.93 18.91 4.90
N PHE A 66 -4.09 17.89 4.79
CA PHE A 66 -2.88 17.67 5.56
C PHE A 66 -1.64 17.86 4.67
N VAL A 67 -0.59 18.46 5.21
CA VAL A 67 0.70 18.69 4.54
C VAL A 67 1.85 18.20 5.40
N SER A 68 2.68 17.35 4.84
CA SER A 68 3.98 16.97 5.45
C SER A 68 4.94 18.14 5.36
N THR A 69 5.37 18.70 6.48
CA THR A 69 6.28 19.87 6.49
C THR A 69 7.72 19.50 6.73
N ASN A 70 8.00 18.34 7.30
CA ASN A 70 9.34 17.84 7.60
C ASN A 70 9.39 16.32 7.34
N GLY A 71 10.60 15.78 7.28
CA GLY A 71 10.90 14.37 7.04
C GLY A 71 11.61 14.17 5.70
N GLU A 72 12.71 13.40 5.74
CA GLU A 72 13.49 13.08 4.55
C GLU A 72 12.61 12.36 3.52
N GLY A 73 12.52 12.90 2.30
CA GLY A 73 11.72 12.37 1.23
C GLY A 73 10.19 12.58 1.36
N SER A 74 9.68 13.05 2.52
CA SER A 74 8.24 13.20 2.75
C SER A 74 7.72 14.65 2.72
N HIS A 75 8.58 15.66 2.80
CA HIS A 75 8.18 17.06 2.80
C HIS A 75 7.35 17.45 1.56
N SER A 76 6.36 18.30 1.76
CA SER A 76 5.39 18.79 0.77
C SER A 76 4.41 17.74 0.20
N TYR A 77 4.53 16.46 0.53
CA TYR A 77 3.44 15.53 0.22
C TYR A 77 2.20 15.94 1.01
N SER A 78 1.10 16.07 0.29
CA SER A 78 -0.14 16.63 0.82
C SER A 78 -1.32 15.74 0.47
N TYR A 79 -2.22 15.55 1.42
CA TYR A 79 -3.34 14.62 1.32
C TYR A 79 -4.61 15.24 1.91
N VAL A 80 -5.76 14.88 1.39
CA VAL A 80 -7.03 15.06 2.09
C VAL A 80 -7.28 13.82 2.90
N MET A 81 -7.29 13.95 4.22
CA MET A 81 -7.31 12.80 5.12
C MET A 81 -8.74 12.22 5.21
N PRO A 82 -8.90 10.90 5.00
CA PRO A 82 -10.23 10.28 4.98
C PRO A 82 -10.79 9.92 6.37
N ILE A 83 -10.07 10.27 7.43
CA ILE A 83 -10.41 9.91 8.81
C ILE A 83 -10.23 11.11 9.74
N LYS A 84 -10.92 11.09 10.89
CA LYS A 84 -10.72 12.02 12.00
C LYS A 84 -9.35 11.79 12.64
N PHE A 85 -8.59 12.85 12.92
CA PHE A 85 -7.20 12.72 13.35
C PHE A 85 -6.68 13.90 14.17
N VAL A 86 -5.53 13.65 14.80
CA VAL A 86 -4.59 14.66 15.30
C VAL A 86 -3.24 14.44 14.63
N HIS A 87 -2.42 15.46 14.50
CA HIS A 87 -1.17 15.32 13.73
C HIS A 87 0.08 15.86 14.44
N SER A 88 1.23 15.38 13.98
CA SER A 88 2.55 15.71 14.55
C SER A 88 2.99 17.14 14.21
N ASN A 89 3.92 17.68 15.01
CA ASN A 89 4.55 18.98 14.79
C ASN A 89 5.44 19.06 13.51
N ASN A 90 5.65 17.94 12.84
CA ASN A 90 6.34 17.86 11.54
C ASN A 90 5.38 17.95 10.34
N SER A 91 4.16 18.37 10.59
CA SER A 91 3.10 18.53 9.61
C SER A 91 2.23 19.73 9.93
N CYS A 92 1.42 20.15 8.99
CA CYS A 92 0.39 21.16 9.20
C CYS A 92 -0.92 20.73 8.52
N VAL A 93 -1.99 21.38 8.95
CA VAL A 93 -3.33 21.26 8.39
C VAL A 93 -3.73 22.60 7.78
N LEU A 94 -4.38 22.53 6.63
CA LEU A 94 -4.90 23.68 5.91
C LEU A 94 -6.44 23.66 5.97
N ILE A 95 -7.00 24.65 6.63
CA ILE A 95 -8.45 24.85 6.71
C ILE A 95 -8.86 25.93 5.72
N PRO A 96 -9.71 25.62 4.73
CA PRO A 96 -10.18 26.60 3.76
C PRO A 96 -10.85 27.80 4.44
N LYS A 97 -10.57 29.01 3.92
CA LYS A 97 -11.23 30.26 4.35
C LYS A 97 -12.63 30.42 3.78
N LYS A 98 -12.91 29.74 2.68
CA LYS A 98 -14.24 29.59 2.07
C LYS A 98 -14.53 28.11 1.95
N GLU A 99 -15.78 27.75 1.91
CA GLU A 99 -16.19 26.36 1.68
C GLU A 99 -15.54 25.79 0.41
N MET A 100 -15.01 24.58 0.49
CA MET A 100 -14.39 23.86 -0.62
C MET A 100 -14.88 22.41 -0.61
N SER A 101 -15.21 21.89 -1.78
CA SER A 101 -15.53 20.49 -1.99
C SER A 101 -14.32 19.58 -1.73
N LEU A 102 -14.53 18.27 -1.68
CA LEU A 102 -13.45 17.29 -1.58
C LEU A 102 -12.48 17.39 -2.77
N LEU A 103 -13.01 17.47 -4.00
CA LEU A 103 -12.22 17.58 -5.22
C LEU A 103 -11.35 18.84 -5.24
N GLU A 104 -11.88 19.97 -4.80
CA GLU A 104 -11.13 21.23 -4.71
C GLU A 104 -9.98 21.14 -3.71
N LYS A 105 -10.20 20.51 -2.53
CA LYS A 105 -9.14 20.26 -1.56
C LYS A 105 -8.08 19.29 -2.11
N GLN A 106 -8.49 18.25 -2.84
CA GLN A 106 -7.57 17.29 -3.49
C GLN A 106 -6.75 17.99 -4.58
N PHE A 107 -7.35 18.89 -5.36
CA PHE A 107 -6.64 19.70 -6.35
C PHE A 107 -5.53 20.53 -5.69
N TYR A 108 -5.83 21.24 -4.59
CA TYR A 108 -4.81 22.01 -3.88
C TYR A 108 -3.75 21.14 -3.19
N ALA A 109 -4.13 19.97 -2.69
CA ALA A 109 -3.16 18.99 -2.17
C ALA A 109 -2.18 18.55 -3.29
N LEU A 110 -2.68 18.30 -4.49
CA LEU A 110 -1.86 17.99 -5.66
C LEU A 110 -0.96 19.18 -6.04
N CYS A 111 -1.47 20.40 -6.05
CA CYS A 111 -0.70 21.62 -6.33
C CYS A 111 0.48 21.78 -5.37
N ILE A 112 0.27 21.57 -4.06
CA ILE A 112 1.32 21.65 -3.05
C ILE A 112 2.36 20.54 -3.29
N THR A 113 1.92 19.32 -3.50
CA THR A 113 2.80 18.18 -3.77
C THR A 113 3.63 18.37 -5.04
N LYS A 114 3.06 18.89 -6.11
CA LYS A 114 3.77 19.18 -7.37
C LYS A 114 4.82 20.29 -7.23
N ASN A 115 4.63 21.21 -6.28
CA ASN A 115 5.60 22.26 -5.97
C ASN A 115 6.73 21.84 -5.01
N ARG A 116 6.82 20.54 -4.63
CA ARG A 116 7.83 20.05 -3.68
C ARG A 116 9.28 20.30 -4.11
N TYR A 117 9.55 20.42 -5.41
CA TYR A 117 10.89 20.76 -5.94
C TYR A 117 11.42 22.12 -5.45
N ARG A 118 10.56 23.00 -4.96
CA ARG A 118 10.94 24.30 -4.36
C ARG A 118 11.47 24.18 -2.94
N PHE A 119 11.33 23.00 -2.33
CA PHE A 119 11.69 22.72 -0.93
C PHE A 119 12.78 21.65 -0.86
N SER A 120 13.57 21.71 0.21
CA SER A 120 14.65 20.77 0.48
C SER A 120 14.88 20.70 1.98
N TYR A 121 15.83 19.87 2.44
CA TYR A 121 16.14 19.71 3.86
C TYR A 121 16.46 21.06 4.55
N GLY A 122 17.24 21.94 3.91
CA GLY A 122 17.53 23.31 4.43
C GLY A 122 16.42 24.34 4.15
N ARG A 123 15.38 23.98 3.40
CA ARG A 123 14.30 24.87 2.96
C ARG A 123 12.95 24.17 3.02
N LEU A 124 12.55 23.76 4.22
CA LEU A 124 11.30 23.05 4.46
C LEU A 124 10.07 23.93 4.22
N PRO A 125 8.92 23.34 3.83
CA PRO A 125 7.63 24.02 3.63
C PRO A 125 6.96 24.35 4.98
N VAL A 126 7.58 25.24 5.75
CA VAL A 126 7.08 25.66 7.08
C VAL A 126 6.86 27.16 7.13
N GLY A 127 5.92 27.61 7.94
CA GLY A 127 5.61 29.02 8.18
C GLY A 127 5.38 29.80 6.87
N ASP A 128 6.08 30.93 6.72
CA ASP A 128 5.94 31.83 5.58
C ASP A 128 6.28 31.18 4.23
N ARG A 129 7.14 30.16 4.21
CA ARG A 129 7.50 29.49 2.96
C ARG A 129 6.32 28.72 2.37
N LEU A 130 5.55 28.02 3.21
CA LEU A 130 4.32 27.35 2.78
C LEU A 130 3.20 28.39 2.55
N ALA A 131 3.05 29.35 3.45
CA ALA A 131 2.03 30.39 3.38
C ALA A 131 2.09 31.24 2.10
N ASN A 132 3.33 31.50 1.62
CA ASN A 132 3.59 32.25 0.39
C ASN A 132 3.74 31.37 -0.87
N LEU A 133 3.50 30.07 -0.77
CA LEU A 133 3.48 29.22 -1.96
C LEU A 133 2.35 29.68 -2.87
N GLU A 134 2.68 29.94 -4.12
CA GLU A 134 1.72 30.32 -5.14
C GLU A 134 1.10 29.07 -5.77
N VAL A 135 -0.23 29.07 -5.81
CA VAL A 135 -1.07 28.03 -6.42
C VAL A 135 -2.08 28.69 -7.37
N PRO A 136 -2.73 27.96 -8.29
CA PRO A 136 -3.78 28.51 -9.13
C PRO A 136 -4.85 29.23 -8.30
N ALA A 137 -5.26 30.43 -8.76
CA ALA A 137 -6.32 31.19 -8.11
C ALA A 137 -7.69 30.56 -8.37
N ASP A 138 -7.88 30.07 -9.60
CA ASP A 138 -9.09 29.41 -10.05
C ASP A 138 -8.84 27.92 -10.25
N ILE A 139 -9.85 27.13 -9.94
CA ILE A 139 -9.82 25.67 -10.13
C ILE A 139 -10.26 25.36 -11.56
N PRO A 140 -9.45 24.61 -12.33
CA PRO A 140 -9.80 24.25 -13.70
C PRO A 140 -11.06 23.38 -13.78
N ASP A 141 -11.86 23.55 -14.85
CA ASP A 141 -13.12 22.82 -15.03
C ASP A 141 -12.97 21.30 -14.98
N TRP A 142 -11.86 20.76 -15.50
CA TRP A 142 -11.59 19.32 -15.48
C TRP A 142 -11.58 18.71 -14.07
N VAL A 143 -11.35 19.51 -13.01
CA VAL A 143 -11.39 19.03 -11.62
C VAL A 143 -12.80 18.57 -11.24
N TYR A 144 -13.81 19.23 -11.79
CA TYR A 144 -15.22 18.91 -11.54
C TYR A 144 -15.76 17.80 -12.46
N GLU A 145 -14.99 17.44 -13.48
CA GLU A 145 -15.29 16.33 -14.39
C GLU A 145 -14.75 14.98 -13.85
N VAL A 146 -13.96 15.01 -12.75
CA VAL A 146 -13.45 13.79 -12.13
C VAL A 146 -14.60 13.08 -11.41
N GLU A 147 -14.93 11.88 -11.87
CA GLU A 147 -15.85 10.98 -11.15
C GLU A 147 -15.19 10.50 -9.85
N GLU A 148 -15.83 10.78 -8.73
CA GLU A 148 -15.41 10.16 -7.47
C GLU A 148 -15.73 8.66 -7.54
N PRO A 149 -14.74 7.76 -7.27
CA PRO A 149 -15.03 6.34 -7.23
C PRO A 149 -16.05 6.06 -6.12
N ASP A 150 -17.07 5.28 -6.41
CA ASP A 150 -17.99 4.82 -5.39
C ASP A 150 -17.28 3.85 -4.44
N LEU A 151 -16.89 4.35 -3.27
CA LEU A 151 -16.24 3.60 -2.21
C LEU A 151 -17.23 3.03 -1.19
N SER A 152 -18.53 3.12 -1.44
CA SER A 152 -19.57 2.68 -0.50
C SER A 152 -19.39 1.21 -0.11
N ASP A 153 -19.04 0.37 -1.07
CA ASP A 153 -18.76 -1.03 -0.83
C ASP A 153 -17.47 -1.29 -0.03
N TYR A 154 -16.45 -0.45 -0.20
CA TYR A 154 -15.20 -0.54 0.59
C TYR A 154 -15.36 -0.06 2.03
N LYS A 155 -16.35 0.80 2.30
CA LYS A 155 -16.69 1.26 3.66
C LYS A 155 -17.47 0.23 4.47
N LYS A 156 -18.11 -0.74 3.80
CA LYS A 156 -18.79 -1.84 4.47
C LYS A 156 -17.76 -2.89 4.88
N SER A 157 -17.30 -2.83 6.14
CA SER A 157 -16.60 -3.98 6.71
C SER A 157 -17.55 -5.18 6.69
N PHE A 158 -17.06 -6.34 6.26
CA PHE A 158 -17.84 -7.56 6.45
C PHE A 158 -17.91 -7.86 7.94
N ASN A 159 -19.10 -7.97 8.49
CA ASN A 159 -19.33 -8.80 9.65
C ASN A 159 -19.16 -10.26 9.17
N SER A 160 -17.92 -10.71 9.12
CA SER A 160 -17.64 -12.10 8.80
C SER A 160 -18.08 -12.97 9.95
N ASN A 161 -18.53 -14.15 9.64
CA ASN A 161 -18.48 -15.28 10.56
C ASN A 161 -17.11 -15.25 11.27
N LYS A 162 -17.08 -15.72 12.52
CA LYS A 162 -15.86 -15.74 13.33
C LYS A 162 -14.65 -16.21 12.49
N THR A 163 -13.63 -15.36 12.38
CA THR A 163 -12.37 -15.72 11.67
C THR A 163 -11.78 -16.97 12.31
N PRO A 164 -11.43 -18.01 11.54
CA PRO A 164 -10.78 -19.19 12.08
C PRO A 164 -9.50 -18.85 12.83
N GLU A 165 -9.17 -19.59 13.87
CA GLU A 165 -7.97 -19.36 14.66
C GLU A 165 -6.72 -19.92 13.97
N LEU A 166 -5.63 -19.16 13.96
CA LEU A 166 -4.35 -19.59 13.41
C LEU A 166 -3.52 -20.36 14.45
N ASN A 167 -3.63 -21.68 14.46
CA ASN A 167 -2.83 -22.55 15.33
C ASN A 167 -1.46 -22.85 14.69
N ILE A 168 -0.58 -21.85 14.63
CA ILE A 168 0.71 -21.93 13.90
C ILE A 168 1.62 -23.07 14.44
N ASP A 169 1.49 -23.43 15.70
CA ASP A 169 2.28 -24.51 16.31
C ASP A 169 1.93 -25.91 15.74
N GLU A 170 0.73 -26.06 15.18
CA GLU A 170 0.26 -27.31 14.56
C GLU A 170 0.62 -27.40 13.06
N TRP A 171 1.13 -26.32 12.48
CA TRP A 171 1.50 -26.28 11.07
C TRP A 171 2.69 -27.15 10.75
N LYS A 172 2.67 -27.81 9.59
CA LYS A 172 3.76 -28.67 9.11
C LYS A 172 4.58 -27.98 8.02
N GLU A 173 5.81 -28.42 7.86
CA GLU A 173 6.73 -27.95 6.83
C GLU A 173 6.47 -28.66 5.50
N PHE A 174 6.43 -27.88 4.42
CA PHE A 174 6.34 -28.34 3.04
C PHE A 174 7.47 -27.71 2.22
N ASN A 175 8.08 -28.50 1.32
CA ASN A 175 8.98 -27.91 0.34
C ASN A 175 8.19 -27.08 -0.66
N LEU A 176 8.72 -25.95 -1.08
CA LEU A 176 8.02 -25.11 -2.03
C LEU A 176 7.84 -25.80 -3.40
N THR A 177 8.70 -26.76 -3.74
CA THR A 177 8.60 -27.60 -4.94
C THR A 177 7.49 -28.65 -4.89
N ASP A 178 6.97 -28.98 -3.70
CA ASP A 178 5.83 -29.88 -3.54
C ASP A 178 4.50 -29.13 -3.78
N LEU A 179 4.53 -27.79 -3.72
CA LEU A 179 3.39 -26.91 -3.87
C LEU A 179 3.35 -26.24 -5.25
N PHE A 180 4.52 -26.01 -5.85
CA PHE A 180 4.65 -25.22 -7.09
C PHE A 180 5.69 -25.78 -8.04
N ASN A 181 5.37 -25.74 -9.34
CA ASN A 181 6.38 -25.82 -10.40
C ASN A 181 7.03 -24.44 -10.56
N ILE A 182 8.33 -24.34 -10.25
CA ILE A 182 9.04 -23.05 -10.17
C ILE A 182 9.96 -22.88 -11.36
N VAL A 183 9.80 -21.78 -12.10
CA VAL A 183 10.60 -21.42 -13.27
C VAL A 183 11.10 -19.98 -13.21
N LYS A 184 12.06 -19.62 -14.05
CA LYS A 184 12.43 -18.22 -14.28
C LYS A 184 11.37 -17.49 -15.10
N GLY A 185 11.10 -16.24 -14.78
CA GLY A 185 10.13 -15.42 -15.49
C GLY A 185 10.48 -15.14 -16.97
N SER A 186 11.76 -15.22 -17.35
CA SER A 186 12.18 -15.07 -18.75
C SER A 186 11.84 -16.27 -19.65
N ASN A 187 11.26 -17.34 -19.11
CA ASN A 187 10.88 -18.56 -19.83
C ASN A 187 9.35 -18.74 -19.86
N PRO A 188 8.60 -17.95 -20.65
CA PRO A 188 7.16 -18.11 -20.77
C PRO A 188 6.79 -19.50 -21.27
N THR A 189 5.69 -20.06 -20.75
CA THR A 189 5.27 -21.44 -21.03
C THR A 189 4.26 -21.56 -22.17
N LEU A 190 3.55 -20.47 -22.46
CA LEU A 190 2.52 -20.45 -23.50
C LEU A 190 2.93 -19.56 -24.66
N GLU A 191 2.43 -19.90 -25.86
CA GLU A 191 2.59 -19.12 -27.08
C GLU A 191 1.20 -18.92 -27.72
N GLY A 192 0.91 -17.71 -28.17
CA GLY A 192 -0.37 -17.32 -28.72
C GLY A 192 -0.28 -16.14 -29.67
N GLU A 193 -1.37 -15.42 -29.80
CA GLU A 193 -1.43 -14.17 -30.57
C GLU A 193 -0.59 -13.08 -29.91
N GLU A 194 -0.06 -12.16 -30.70
CA GLU A 194 0.66 -10.99 -30.21
C GLU A 194 -0.30 -10.04 -29.48
N LYS A 195 0.00 -9.81 -28.21
CA LYS A 195 -0.81 -8.94 -27.33
C LYS A 195 0.10 -8.15 -26.41
N THR A 196 -0.44 -7.05 -25.86
CA THR A 196 0.22 -6.26 -24.82
C THR A 196 -0.05 -6.91 -23.45
N TYR A 197 1.02 -7.30 -22.76
CA TYR A 197 0.97 -7.92 -21.44
C TYR A 197 1.63 -7.03 -20.40
N PRO A 198 1.17 -7.08 -19.12
CA PRO A 198 1.95 -6.52 -18.00
C PRO A 198 3.34 -7.17 -17.95
N TYR A 199 4.37 -6.35 -17.78
CA TYR A 199 5.75 -6.80 -17.66
C TYR A 199 6.17 -6.78 -16.19
N ILE A 200 6.35 -7.98 -15.64
CA ILE A 200 6.75 -8.18 -14.25
C ILE A 200 8.25 -8.08 -14.10
N SER A 201 8.72 -7.28 -13.15
CA SER A 201 10.12 -7.10 -12.80
C SER A 201 10.36 -7.24 -11.29
N SER A 202 11.62 -7.18 -10.87
CA SER A 202 12.00 -7.20 -9.45
C SER A 202 11.76 -5.84 -8.79
N THR A 203 10.52 -5.41 -8.69
CA THR A 203 10.09 -4.22 -7.94
C THR A 203 9.23 -4.60 -6.75
N ALA A 204 9.30 -3.81 -5.68
CA ALA A 204 8.52 -3.99 -4.45
C ALA A 204 7.13 -3.34 -4.49
N SER A 205 6.69 -2.84 -5.64
CA SER A 205 5.46 -2.04 -5.78
C SER A 205 4.67 -2.40 -7.04
N ASN A 206 3.42 -1.90 -7.10
CA ASN A 206 2.56 -2.04 -8.28
C ASN A 206 2.39 -3.50 -8.75
N ASN A 207 2.19 -4.43 -7.82
CA ASN A 207 2.06 -5.87 -8.09
C ASN A 207 3.20 -6.46 -8.96
N GLY A 208 4.43 -5.89 -8.83
CA GLY A 208 5.58 -6.27 -9.65
C GLY A 208 5.57 -5.71 -11.07
N ILE A 209 4.52 -5.01 -11.50
CA ILE A 209 4.38 -4.46 -12.85
C ILE A 209 5.24 -3.20 -13.00
N SER A 210 6.23 -3.24 -13.88
CA SER A 210 7.08 -2.09 -14.20
C SER A 210 6.77 -1.46 -15.56
N ASP A 211 6.11 -2.19 -16.46
CA ASP A 211 5.84 -1.77 -17.83
C ASP A 211 4.74 -2.62 -18.47
N TYR A 212 4.35 -2.32 -19.70
CA TYR A 212 3.49 -3.14 -20.56
C TYR A 212 4.20 -3.34 -21.89
N LYS A 213 4.26 -4.59 -22.39
CA LYS A 213 5.01 -4.93 -23.62
C LYS A 213 4.26 -5.90 -24.51
N GLU A 214 4.44 -5.74 -25.80
CA GLU A 214 3.94 -6.68 -26.80
C GLU A 214 4.76 -7.98 -26.80
N SER A 215 4.09 -9.11 -26.85
CA SER A 215 4.70 -10.44 -26.92
C SER A 215 3.71 -11.46 -27.48
N LYS A 216 4.26 -12.52 -28.10
CA LYS A 216 3.52 -13.74 -28.45
C LYS A 216 3.65 -14.82 -27.38
N LYS A 217 4.68 -14.72 -26.53
CA LYS A 217 4.93 -15.68 -25.46
C LYS A 217 4.59 -15.06 -24.11
N TYR A 218 3.89 -15.81 -23.28
CA TYR A 218 3.41 -15.34 -21.99
C TYR A 218 3.39 -16.44 -20.93
N HIS A 219 3.32 -16.02 -19.67
CA HIS A 219 2.95 -16.84 -18.53
C HIS A 219 1.45 -16.72 -18.31
N PRO A 220 0.71 -17.82 -18.07
CA PRO A 220 -0.70 -17.74 -17.73
C PRO A 220 -0.87 -17.09 -16.36
N GLY A 221 -2.00 -16.45 -16.14
CA GLY A 221 -2.41 -15.94 -14.84
C GLY A 221 -2.67 -17.04 -13.82
N ASN A 222 -3.22 -16.66 -12.66
CA ASN A 222 -3.46 -17.51 -11.49
C ASN A 222 -2.19 -18.16 -10.91
N VAL A 223 -1.12 -17.39 -10.81
CA VAL A 223 0.19 -17.83 -10.31
C VAL A 223 0.78 -16.82 -9.33
N LEU A 224 1.84 -17.22 -8.61
CA LEU A 224 2.66 -16.29 -7.84
C LEU A 224 3.92 -15.90 -8.61
N THR A 225 4.35 -14.65 -8.43
CA THR A 225 5.68 -14.19 -8.84
C THR A 225 6.50 -13.79 -7.63
N VAL A 226 7.78 -14.14 -7.61
CA VAL A 226 8.69 -13.86 -6.50
C VAL A 226 9.94 -13.17 -7.03
N SER A 227 10.22 -11.97 -6.56
CA SER A 227 11.41 -11.21 -6.94
C SER A 227 12.69 -11.89 -6.50
N ALA A 228 13.61 -12.12 -7.44
CA ALA A 228 14.89 -12.80 -7.18
C ALA A 228 16.05 -11.86 -6.90
N ASN A 229 15.95 -10.58 -7.29
CA ASN A 229 17.01 -9.58 -7.19
C ASN A 229 16.40 -8.21 -6.78
N GLY A 230 17.17 -7.34 -6.17
CA GLY A 230 16.67 -6.04 -5.66
C GLY A 230 15.68 -6.22 -4.51
N ALA A 231 14.41 -6.31 -4.81
CA ALA A 231 13.31 -6.59 -3.88
C ALA A 231 13.17 -8.10 -3.60
N CYS A 232 14.24 -8.78 -3.15
CA CYS A 232 14.24 -10.23 -2.94
C CYS A 232 13.08 -10.69 -2.07
N MET A 233 12.37 -11.72 -2.52
CA MET A 233 11.19 -12.33 -1.88
C MET A 233 9.93 -11.46 -1.83
N ASP A 234 9.89 -10.27 -2.44
CA ASP A 234 8.62 -9.62 -2.69
C ASP A 234 7.78 -10.51 -3.60
N THR A 235 6.61 -10.88 -3.10
CA THR A 235 5.75 -11.91 -3.71
C THR A 235 4.42 -11.29 -4.12
N PHE A 236 3.97 -11.59 -5.35
CA PHE A 236 2.73 -11.04 -5.89
C PHE A 236 1.89 -12.12 -6.56
N TYR A 237 0.58 -11.99 -6.45
CA TYR A 237 -0.37 -12.80 -7.21
C TYR A 237 -0.65 -12.14 -8.56
N GLN A 238 -0.46 -12.90 -9.63
CA GLN A 238 -0.78 -12.49 -10.99
C GLN A 238 -2.10 -13.14 -11.42
N SER A 239 -3.15 -12.37 -11.44
CA SER A 239 -4.49 -12.87 -11.84
C SER A 239 -4.63 -13.04 -13.34
N ASN A 240 -3.90 -12.25 -14.13
CA ASN A 240 -3.95 -12.24 -15.58
C ASN A 240 -2.65 -12.73 -16.20
N ASP A 241 -2.71 -13.07 -17.50
CA ASP A 241 -1.55 -13.40 -18.29
C ASP A 241 -0.53 -12.26 -18.30
N PHE A 242 0.75 -12.58 -18.26
CA PHE A 242 1.84 -11.62 -18.15
C PHE A 242 3.13 -12.11 -18.81
N ILE A 243 4.09 -11.21 -18.94
CA ILE A 243 5.48 -11.51 -19.27
C ILE A 243 6.39 -11.03 -18.14
N SER A 244 7.58 -11.60 -18.02
CA SER A 244 8.45 -11.29 -16.90
C SER A 244 9.92 -11.18 -17.28
N CYS A 245 10.71 -10.49 -16.46
CA CYS A 245 12.16 -10.49 -16.54
C CYS A 245 12.77 -11.75 -15.89
N GLY A 246 14.06 -12.00 -16.16
CA GLY A 246 14.78 -13.12 -15.56
C GLY A 246 15.10 -12.97 -14.06
N ASP A 247 14.87 -11.81 -13.48
CA ASP A 247 15.06 -11.51 -12.06
C ASP A 247 13.76 -11.66 -11.22
N ALA A 248 12.73 -12.26 -11.79
CA ALA A 248 11.56 -12.76 -11.08
C ALA A 248 11.41 -14.27 -11.32
N ASN A 249 11.00 -15.02 -10.32
CA ASN A 249 10.62 -16.42 -10.44
C ASN A 249 9.11 -16.52 -10.53
N VAL A 250 8.59 -17.46 -11.31
CA VAL A 250 7.16 -17.76 -11.44
C VAL A 250 6.88 -19.09 -10.78
N LEU A 251 5.89 -19.11 -9.90
CA LEU A 251 5.47 -20.26 -9.12
C LEU A 251 4.10 -20.71 -9.65
N TYR A 252 4.06 -21.74 -10.45
CA TYR A 252 2.84 -22.37 -10.95
C TYR A 252 2.29 -23.34 -9.91
N PRO A 253 1.08 -23.14 -9.40
CA PRO A 253 0.53 -24.04 -8.39
C PRO A 253 0.32 -25.44 -8.94
N ILE A 254 0.62 -26.46 -8.13
CA ILE A 254 0.33 -27.87 -8.43
C ILE A 254 -1.12 -28.20 -8.08
N TYR A 255 -1.64 -27.54 -7.06
CA TYR A 255 -3.05 -27.71 -6.65
C TYR A 255 -3.99 -27.04 -7.64
N GLU A 256 -4.87 -27.83 -8.28
CA GLU A 256 -5.80 -27.34 -9.32
C GLU A 256 -6.84 -26.34 -8.81
N GLY A 257 -7.20 -26.41 -7.52
CA GLY A 257 -8.13 -25.48 -6.85
C GLY A 257 -7.50 -24.16 -6.42
N PHE A 258 -6.24 -23.87 -6.81
CA PHE A 258 -5.56 -22.62 -6.44
C PHE A 258 -6.30 -21.39 -6.96
N ASN A 259 -6.44 -20.38 -6.09
CA ASN A 259 -7.16 -19.15 -6.39
C ASN A 259 -6.54 -17.94 -5.63
N GLN A 260 -7.10 -16.75 -5.86
CA GLN A 260 -6.63 -15.52 -5.23
C GLN A 260 -6.60 -15.56 -3.69
N TYR A 261 -7.54 -16.23 -3.05
CA TYR A 261 -7.59 -16.29 -1.58
C TYR A 261 -6.46 -17.15 -1.01
N ILE A 262 -6.22 -18.31 -1.61
CA ILE A 262 -5.08 -19.17 -1.26
C ILE A 262 -3.77 -18.40 -1.51
N ALA A 263 -3.67 -17.70 -2.64
CA ALA A 263 -2.52 -16.84 -2.95
C ALA A 263 -2.26 -15.79 -1.86
N MET A 264 -3.32 -15.07 -1.42
CA MET A 264 -3.21 -14.05 -0.37
C MET A 264 -2.82 -14.63 1.00
N PHE A 265 -3.18 -15.90 1.28
CA PHE A 265 -2.71 -16.59 2.48
C PHE A 265 -1.21 -16.93 2.40
N LEU A 266 -0.74 -17.38 1.24
CA LEU A 266 0.64 -17.83 1.03
C LEU A 266 1.66 -16.68 0.89
N ILE A 267 1.26 -15.54 0.31
CA ILE A 267 2.16 -14.39 0.08
C ILE A 267 2.87 -13.94 1.37
N PRO A 268 2.19 -13.62 2.48
CA PRO A 268 2.87 -13.19 3.70
C PRO A 268 3.78 -14.29 4.29
N ILE A 269 3.42 -15.57 4.15
CA ILE A 269 4.25 -16.69 4.62
C ILE A 269 5.56 -16.75 3.83
N LEU A 270 5.51 -16.60 2.51
CA LEU A 270 6.70 -16.53 1.66
C LEU A 270 7.56 -15.31 2.01
N GLU A 271 6.93 -14.16 2.22
CA GLU A 271 7.61 -12.92 2.56
C GLU A 271 8.26 -12.91 3.96
N LEU A 272 7.78 -13.73 4.90
CA LEU A 272 8.47 -13.96 6.18
C LEU A 272 9.91 -14.47 5.98
N HIS A 273 10.23 -15.06 4.84
CA HIS A 273 11.60 -15.52 4.53
C HIS A 273 12.50 -14.43 3.93
N LYS A 274 12.06 -13.19 3.76
CA LYS A 274 12.86 -12.05 3.25
C LYS A 274 14.18 -11.90 4.02
N PHE A 275 14.19 -12.11 5.34
CA PHE A 275 15.40 -11.99 6.17
C PHE A 275 16.54 -12.94 5.76
N ARG A 276 16.23 -14.04 5.06
CA ARG A 276 17.21 -15.04 4.58
C ARG A 276 17.94 -14.60 3.32
N PHE A 277 17.44 -13.55 2.65
CA PHE A 277 17.90 -13.10 1.33
C PHE A 277 18.28 -11.61 1.37
N GLY A 278 19.18 -11.23 0.49
CA GLY A 278 19.67 -9.85 0.37
C GLY A 278 20.68 -9.72 -0.77
N TYR A 279 21.39 -8.60 -0.82
CA TYR A 279 22.31 -8.29 -1.92
C TYR A 279 23.36 -9.39 -2.18
N GLY A 280 23.93 -9.96 -1.12
CA GLY A 280 24.92 -11.05 -1.20
C GLY A 280 24.31 -12.45 -1.32
N ARG A 281 23.00 -12.60 -1.12
CA ARG A 281 22.29 -13.88 -1.13
C ARG A 281 20.92 -13.71 -1.78
N LYS A 282 20.89 -13.57 -3.11
CA LYS A 282 19.68 -13.42 -3.89
C LYS A 282 18.77 -14.66 -3.78
N SER A 283 17.45 -14.45 -3.85
CA SER A 283 16.44 -15.51 -3.95
C SER A 283 16.33 -16.08 -5.38
N ASN A 284 17.46 -16.56 -5.89
CA ASN A 284 17.51 -17.17 -7.22
C ASN A 284 16.75 -18.51 -7.28
N LEU A 285 16.52 -19.01 -8.49
CA LEU A 285 15.72 -20.20 -8.75
C LEU A 285 16.12 -21.41 -7.88
N GLU A 286 17.43 -21.69 -7.77
CA GLU A 286 17.93 -22.85 -7.02
C GLU A 286 17.68 -22.72 -5.51
N ARG A 287 17.79 -21.53 -4.97
CA ARG A 287 17.54 -21.29 -3.55
C ARG A 287 16.06 -21.28 -3.19
N ILE A 288 15.23 -20.75 -4.08
CA ILE A 288 13.76 -20.77 -3.88
C ILE A 288 13.25 -22.21 -3.92
N LYS A 289 13.75 -23.07 -4.79
CA LYS A 289 13.39 -24.50 -4.85
C LYS A 289 13.74 -25.28 -3.56
N GLN A 290 14.69 -24.77 -2.79
CA GLN A 290 15.10 -25.38 -1.50
C GLN A 290 14.37 -24.76 -0.29
N LEU A 291 13.40 -23.86 -0.53
CA LEU A 291 12.66 -23.22 0.53
C LEU A 291 11.58 -24.15 1.07
N THR A 292 11.50 -24.24 2.39
CA THR A 292 10.40 -24.86 3.13
C THR A 292 9.55 -23.79 3.78
N ILE A 293 8.24 -23.96 3.79
CA ILE A 293 7.29 -23.10 4.47
C ILE A 293 6.37 -23.92 5.37
N LYS A 294 5.90 -23.32 6.46
CA LYS A 294 4.90 -23.96 7.33
C LYS A 294 3.51 -23.58 6.89
N LEU A 295 2.62 -24.57 6.80
CA LEU A 295 1.23 -24.40 6.39
C LEU A 295 0.28 -25.16 7.30
N PRO A 296 -0.97 -24.70 7.46
CA PRO A 296 -2.02 -25.48 8.06
C PRO A 296 -2.22 -26.79 7.32
N THR A 297 -2.52 -27.87 8.03
CA THR A 297 -2.59 -29.22 7.47
C THR A 297 -3.86 -29.93 7.84
N LEU A 298 -4.41 -30.66 6.87
CA LEU A 298 -5.47 -31.65 7.07
C LEU A 298 -4.99 -33.02 6.53
N ASN A 299 -5.03 -34.05 7.36
CA ASN A 299 -4.58 -35.41 7.00
C ASN A 299 -3.14 -35.50 6.46
N GLY A 300 -2.27 -34.54 6.82
CA GLY A 300 -0.88 -34.52 6.40
C GLY A 300 -0.57 -33.70 5.15
N GLU A 301 -1.60 -33.27 4.43
CA GLU A 301 -1.52 -32.41 3.24
C GLU A 301 -1.82 -30.95 3.62
N PRO A 302 -1.45 -29.95 2.78
CA PRO A 302 -1.85 -28.55 2.98
C PRO A 302 -3.36 -28.40 3.01
N ASP A 303 -3.88 -27.70 4.01
CA ASP A 303 -5.30 -27.41 4.15
C ASP A 303 -5.68 -26.15 3.35
N TYR A 304 -5.85 -26.31 2.04
CA TYR A 304 -6.20 -25.21 1.14
C TYR A 304 -7.59 -24.63 1.40
N GLU A 305 -8.53 -25.45 1.89
CA GLU A 305 -9.89 -25.01 2.24
C GLU A 305 -9.83 -24.05 3.44
N PHE A 306 -9.09 -24.40 4.48
CA PHE A 306 -8.84 -23.52 5.62
C PHE A 306 -8.18 -22.19 5.18
N MET A 307 -7.15 -22.23 4.30
CA MET A 307 -6.48 -21.03 3.82
C MET A 307 -7.46 -20.08 3.10
N GLU A 308 -8.31 -20.64 2.24
CA GLU A 308 -9.31 -19.89 1.51
C GLU A 308 -10.38 -19.31 2.44
N GLU A 309 -10.93 -20.10 3.36
CA GLU A 309 -11.93 -19.67 4.33
C GLU A 309 -11.38 -18.60 5.27
N TYR A 310 -10.13 -18.75 5.72
CA TYR A 310 -9.47 -17.75 6.55
C TYR A 310 -9.42 -16.38 5.86
N ILE A 311 -8.94 -16.32 4.62
CA ILE A 311 -8.86 -15.05 3.87
C ILE A 311 -10.26 -14.51 3.59
N LYS A 312 -11.22 -15.35 3.20
CA LYS A 312 -12.62 -14.91 2.98
C LYS A 312 -13.28 -14.38 4.25
N SER A 313 -12.84 -14.80 5.43
CA SER A 313 -13.34 -14.30 6.72
C SER A 313 -12.82 -12.92 7.08
N LEU A 314 -11.74 -12.45 6.46
CA LEU A 314 -11.14 -11.15 6.77
C LEU A 314 -11.98 -9.99 6.21
N PRO A 315 -11.96 -8.83 6.90
CA PRO A 315 -12.58 -7.61 6.36
C PRO A 315 -12.07 -7.30 4.96
N TYR A 316 -12.96 -6.86 4.07
CA TYR A 316 -12.66 -6.48 2.68
C TYR A 316 -12.20 -7.60 1.74
N SER A 317 -12.22 -8.86 2.16
CA SER A 317 -11.80 -10.01 1.33
C SER A 317 -12.58 -10.15 0.02
N LYS A 318 -13.80 -9.61 -0.08
CA LYS A 318 -14.58 -9.60 -1.33
C LYS A 318 -13.99 -8.74 -2.44
N HIS A 319 -13.00 -7.90 -2.11
CA HIS A 319 -12.34 -6.99 -3.06
C HIS A 319 -10.98 -7.52 -3.54
N ILE A 320 -10.66 -8.77 -3.20
CA ILE A 320 -9.47 -9.48 -3.65
C ILE A 320 -9.68 -10.03 -5.05
#